data_912160969f4c14d5cc12cf37f9b9a11e
#
_entry.id   912160969f4c14d5cc12cf37f9b9a11e
#
_cell.length_a   1.000
_cell.length_b   1.000
_cell.length_c   1.000
_cell.angle_alpha   90.00
_cell.angle_beta   90.00
_cell.angle_gamma   90.00
#
_symmetry.space_group_name_H-M   'P 1'
#
loop_
_entity.id
_entity.type
_entity.pdbx_description
1 polymer ?
#
loop_
_entity_poly.entity_id
_entity_poly.type
_entity_poly.pdbx_seq_one_letter_code
_entity_poly.pdbx_strand_id
1 'polypeptide(L)'
;MIHSDIHMKTSIYNLIILDESGSMDCVRRQTIDGCNETINTIKASQEKFGETQDHYVSIFAFQSDGRKPSRYIIKNVPAMDIKHITPDDYEPWGTTPLYDAMGSTLVDLKVTVKSEELAIGNVTIITDGMENSSKQYSIEKITRMIDALKEIGWNFSFIGAN
;
A
#
# COMPACT_ATOMS: atom_id res chain seq x y z
N MET A 1 -21.37 -31.85 13.19
CA MET A 1 -20.94 -31.19 13.01
C MET A 1 -19.97 -30.76 12.47
N ILE A 2 -19.41 -30.74 12.36
CA ILE A 2 -18.66 -30.35 11.83
C ILE A 2 -18.28 -29.15 11.43
N HIS A 3 -18.93 -28.31 11.38
CA HIS A 3 -18.75 -27.00 11.05
C HIS A 3 -17.83 -26.28 11.91
N SER A 4 -17.46 -26.71 12.95
CA SER A 4 -16.43 -26.18 13.81
C SER A 4 -15.07 -26.14 13.11
N ASP A 5 -14.92 -26.90 12.03
CA ASP A 5 -13.68 -26.92 11.27
C ASP A 5 -13.65 -25.87 10.17
N ILE A 6 -14.76 -25.16 9.98
CA ILE A 6 -14.81 -24.09 9.01
C ILE A 6 -14.34 -22.81 9.67
N HIS A 7 -13.06 -22.54 9.53
CA HIS A 7 -12.48 -21.29 10.01
C HIS A 7 -12.49 -20.27 8.89
N MET A 8 -13.22 -19.19 9.10
CA MET A 8 -13.14 -18.07 8.20
C MET A 8 -11.83 -17.35 8.46
N LYS A 9 -11.00 -17.29 7.44
CA LYS A 9 -9.78 -16.51 7.51
C LYS A 9 -10.09 -15.04 7.25
N THR A 10 -9.38 -14.18 7.92
CA THR A 10 -9.43 -12.75 7.62
C THR A 10 -8.50 -12.49 6.45
N SER A 11 -9.04 -11.86 5.41
CA SER A 11 -8.21 -11.38 4.30
C SER A 11 -7.60 -10.03 4.68
N ILE A 12 -6.29 -9.95 4.62
CA ILE A 12 -5.56 -8.72 4.89
C ILE A 12 -4.99 -8.19 3.58
N TYR A 13 -5.51 -7.06 3.16
CA TYR A 13 -5.07 -6.40 1.94
C TYR A 13 -4.02 -5.35 2.28
N ASN A 14 -2.77 -5.70 2.01
CA ASN A 14 -1.64 -4.81 2.24
C ASN A 14 -1.43 -3.93 1.02
N LEU A 15 -1.53 -2.63 1.22
CA LEU A 15 -1.30 -1.64 0.18
C LEU A 15 -0.05 -0.84 0.52
N ILE A 16 0.95 -0.90 -0.36
CA ILE A 16 2.16 -0.10 -0.25
C ILE A 16 2.02 1.05 -1.26
N ILE A 17 1.95 2.26 -0.74
CA ILE A 17 1.90 3.48 -1.58
C ILE A 17 3.33 4.03 -1.61
N LEU A 18 3.92 4.02 -2.79
CA LEU A 18 5.33 4.26 -3.00
C LEU A 18 5.53 5.59 -3.74
N ASP A 19 6.14 6.54 -3.06
CA ASP A 19 6.46 7.83 -3.66
C ASP A 19 7.54 7.65 -4.73
N GLU A 20 7.20 7.98 -5.97
CA GLU A 20 8.10 7.90 -7.11
C GLU A 20 8.37 9.31 -7.67
N SER A 21 8.23 10.34 -6.85
CA SER A 21 8.53 11.71 -7.27
C SER A 21 10.04 11.93 -7.43
N GLY A 22 10.39 13.01 -8.12
CA GLY A 22 11.79 13.29 -8.45
C GLY A 22 12.72 13.44 -7.25
N SER A 23 12.21 13.97 -6.12
CA SER A 23 12.99 14.09 -4.89
C SER A 23 13.43 12.75 -4.31
N MET A 24 12.76 11.67 -4.68
CA MET A 24 13.09 10.32 -4.23
C MET A 24 14.35 9.76 -4.89
N ASP A 25 14.87 10.41 -5.92
CA ASP A 25 16.04 9.91 -6.63
C ASP A 25 17.27 9.80 -5.72
N CYS A 26 17.47 10.74 -4.81
CA CYS A 26 18.59 10.71 -3.87
C CYS A 26 18.45 9.62 -2.78
N VAL A 27 17.27 9.07 -2.59
CA VAL A 27 16.98 7.99 -1.64
C VAL A 27 16.42 6.75 -2.33
N ARG A 28 16.72 6.59 -3.60
CA ARG A 28 16.19 5.54 -4.46
C ARG A 28 16.43 4.14 -3.89
N ARG A 29 17.66 3.86 -3.49
CA ARG A 29 18.01 2.55 -2.95
C ARG A 29 17.30 2.27 -1.63
N GLN A 30 17.30 3.25 -0.74
CA GLN A 30 16.65 3.13 0.56
C GLN A 30 15.14 2.90 0.39
N THR A 31 14.53 3.51 -0.61
CA THR A 31 13.11 3.34 -0.91
C THR A 31 12.81 1.93 -1.40
N ILE A 32 13.61 1.43 -2.32
CA ILE A 32 13.48 0.06 -2.83
C ILE A 32 13.67 -0.94 -1.67
N ASP A 33 14.70 -0.74 -0.87
CA ASP A 33 15.00 -1.62 0.27
C ASP A 33 13.86 -1.58 1.29
N GLY A 34 13.32 -0.40 1.59
CA GLY A 34 12.20 -0.25 2.51
C GLY A 34 10.94 -0.94 2.01
N CYS A 35 10.64 -0.83 0.73
CA CYS A 35 9.53 -1.53 0.11
C CYS A 35 9.73 -3.05 0.22
N ASN A 36 10.92 -3.54 -0.08
CA ASN A 36 11.23 -4.97 -0.04
C ASN A 36 11.24 -5.52 1.38
N GLU A 37 11.67 -4.74 2.37
CA GLU A 37 11.56 -5.12 3.78
C GLU A 37 10.10 -5.24 4.20
N THR A 38 9.25 -4.34 3.74
CA THR A 38 7.80 -4.40 4.00
C THR A 38 7.21 -5.68 3.40
N ILE A 39 7.60 -6.02 2.17
CA ILE A 39 7.20 -7.28 1.53
C ILE A 39 7.63 -8.47 2.38
N ASN A 40 8.87 -8.48 2.85
CA ASN A 40 9.38 -9.58 3.68
C ASN A 40 8.61 -9.71 4.99
N THR A 41 8.25 -8.60 5.62
CA THR A 41 7.45 -8.59 6.85
C THR A 41 6.06 -9.18 6.59
N ILE A 42 5.44 -8.84 5.46
CA ILE A 42 4.13 -9.37 5.09
C ILE A 42 4.22 -10.89 4.85
N LYS A 43 5.26 -11.34 4.15
CA LYS A 43 5.48 -12.78 3.92
C LYS A 43 5.67 -13.54 5.24
N ALA A 44 6.43 -12.97 6.16
CA ALA A 44 6.61 -13.57 7.48
C ALA A 44 5.30 -13.66 8.25
N SER A 45 4.44 -12.65 8.15
CA SER A 45 3.11 -12.67 8.76
C SER A 45 2.22 -13.75 8.13
N GLN A 46 2.30 -13.92 6.81
CA GLN A 46 1.56 -14.98 6.13
C GLN A 46 2.00 -16.36 6.62
N GLU A 47 3.28 -16.58 6.79
CA GLU A 47 3.78 -17.86 7.30
C GLU A 47 3.37 -18.09 8.75
N LYS A 48 3.48 -17.06 9.58
CA LYS A 48 3.20 -17.17 11.02
C LYS A 48 1.70 -17.32 11.30
N PHE A 49 0.85 -16.62 10.58
CA PHE A 49 -0.57 -16.52 10.85
C PHE A 49 -1.46 -17.13 9.76
N GLY A 50 -0.87 -17.93 8.86
CA GLY A 50 -1.58 -18.45 7.68
C GLY A 50 -2.78 -19.33 7.97
N GLU A 51 -2.94 -19.84 9.19
CA GLU A 51 -4.12 -20.58 9.56
C GLU A 51 -5.35 -19.70 9.75
N THR A 52 -5.13 -18.42 10.08
CA THR A 52 -6.22 -17.47 10.39
C THR A 52 -6.24 -16.25 9.48
N GLN A 53 -5.21 -16.05 8.68
CA GLN A 53 -5.07 -14.87 7.83
C GLN A 53 -4.55 -15.23 6.45
N ASP A 54 -5.11 -14.58 5.43
CA ASP A 54 -4.56 -14.59 4.08
C ASP A 54 -4.16 -13.18 3.72
N HIS A 55 -2.89 -13.00 3.38
CA HIS A 55 -2.35 -11.69 3.01
C HIS A 55 -2.23 -11.53 1.51
N TYR A 56 -2.69 -10.40 1.01
CA TYR A 56 -2.55 -9.97 -0.39
C TYR A 56 -1.76 -8.67 -0.40
N VAL A 57 -1.03 -8.41 -1.47
CA VAL A 57 -0.18 -7.23 -1.56
C VAL A 57 -0.45 -6.47 -2.84
N SER A 58 -0.58 -5.16 -2.72
CA SER A 58 -0.58 -4.21 -3.82
C SER A 58 0.54 -3.20 -3.61
N ILE A 59 1.20 -2.81 -4.68
CA ILE A 59 2.19 -1.72 -4.66
C ILE A 59 1.75 -0.69 -5.69
N PHE A 60 1.50 0.52 -5.24
CA PHE A 60 1.11 1.63 -6.09
C PHE A 60 2.20 2.70 -6.06
N ALA A 61 2.84 2.92 -7.20
CA ALA A 61 3.86 3.96 -7.34
C ALA A 61 3.22 5.21 -7.94
N PHE A 62 3.47 6.37 -7.33
CA PHE A 62 2.88 7.62 -7.79
C PHE A 62 3.92 8.68 -8.13
N GLN A 63 3.68 9.33 -9.24
CA GLN A 63 4.43 10.49 -9.70
C GLN A 63 3.52 11.34 -10.59
N SER A 64 3.93 12.54 -10.94
CA SER A 64 3.22 13.35 -11.91
C SER A 64 4.20 13.94 -12.91
N ASP A 65 3.69 14.29 -14.09
CA ASP A 65 4.49 14.84 -15.18
C ASP A 65 5.67 13.95 -15.54
N GLY A 66 5.61 12.69 -15.15
CA GLY A 66 6.69 11.76 -15.29
C GLY A 66 6.63 10.96 -16.57
N ARG A 67 7.66 10.16 -16.74
CA ARG A 67 7.77 9.23 -17.85
C ARG A 67 6.85 8.05 -17.71
N LYS A 68 6.42 7.79 -16.46
CA LYS A 68 5.49 6.71 -16.14
C LYS A 68 4.29 7.30 -15.41
N PRO A 69 3.08 6.84 -15.70
CA PRO A 69 1.91 7.27 -14.94
C PRO A 69 1.93 6.64 -13.54
N SER A 70 1.20 7.24 -12.61
CA SER A 70 0.91 6.58 -11.34
C SER A 70 0.18 5.27 -11.64
N ARG A 71 0.62 4.19 -11.01
CA ARG A 71 0.18 2.85 -11.42
C ARG A 71 0.38 1.82 -10.32
N TYR A 72 -0.39 0.74 -10.40
CA TYR A 72 -0.07 -0.45 -9.62
C TYR A 72 1.08 -1.19 -10.29
N ILE A 73 2.16 -1.41 -9.56
CA ILE A 73 3.23 -2.31 -9.99
C ILE A 73 2.74 -3.75 -9.86
N ILE A 74 2.04 -4.03 -8.75
CA ILE A 74 1.30 -5.28 -8.53
C ILE A 74 0.00 -4.92 -7.83
N LYS A 75 -1.04 -5.77 -8.00
CA LYS A 75 -2.33 -5.54 -7.37
C LYS A 75 -2.92 -6.82 -6.82
N ASN A 76 -3.16 -6.84 -5.49
CA ASN A 76 -3.83 -7.92 -4.78
C ASN A 76 -3.27 -9.31 -5.08
N VAL A 77 -1.96 -9.43 -5.11
CA VAL A 77 -1.28 -10.70 -5.34
C VAL A 77 -1.08 -11.40 -3.99
N PRO A 78 -1.31 -12.73 -3.91
CA PRO A 78 -1.04 -13.46 -2.66
C PRO A 78 0.39 -13.24 -2.19
N ALA A 79 0.57 -13.04 -0.89
CA ALA A 79 1.86 -12.66 -0.33
C ALA A 79 3.01 -13.59 -0.71
N MET A 80 2.73 -14.90 -0.77
CA MET A 80 3.80 -15.87 -1.07
C MET A 80 4.24 -15.85 -2.53
N ASP A 81 3.46 -15.21 -3.41
CA ASP A 81 3.78 -15.09 -4.82
C ASP A 81 4.47 -13.77 -5.18
N ILE A 82 4.66 -12.89 -4.20
CA ILE A 82 5.27 -11.58 -4.43
C ILE A 82 6.77 -11.69 -4.55
N LYS A 83 7.31 -11.01 -5.55
CA LYS A 83 8.76 -10.83 -5.71
C LYS A 83 9.16 -9.44 -5.24
N HIS A 84 10.39 -9.28 -4.85
CA HIS A 84 10.94 -7.96 -4.54
C HIS A 84 10.89 -7.06 -5.76
N ILE A 85 10.72 -5.76 -5.55
CA ILE A 85 10.89 -4.80 -6.63
C ILE A 85 12.37 -4.57 -6.88
N THR A 86 12.69 -4.19 -8.11
CA THR A 86 14.05 -3.92 -8.56
C THR A 86 14.15 -2.47 -9.06
N PRO A 87 15.36 -1.96 -9.32
CA PRO A 87 15.50 -0.64 -9.92
C PRO A 87 14.73 -0.45 -11.24
N ASP A 88 14.43 -1.52 -11.94
CA ASP A 88 13.65 -1.45 -13.18
C ASP A 88 12.18 -1.13 -12.92
N ASP A 89 11.69 -1.41 -11.72
CA ASP A 89 10.29 -1.17 -11.33
C ASP A 89 10.06 0.24 -10.81
N TYR A 90 11.10 0.99 -10.50
CA TYR A 90 11.01 2.23 -9.74
C TYR A 90 11.92 3.30 -10.33
N GLU A 91 11.33 4.33 -10.94
CA GLU A 91 12.06 5.41 -11.61
C GLU A 91 11.55 6.77 -11.14
N PRO A 92 12.19 7.39 -10.14
CA PRO A 92 11.75 8.68 -9.61
C PRO A 92 11.74 9.79 -10.64
N TRP A 93 10.62 10.52 -10.69
CA TRP A 93 10.43 11.64 -11.60
C TRP A 93 9.23 12.49 -11.15
N GLY A 94 9.26 13.77 -11.48
CA GLY A 94 8.07 14.62 -11.35
C GLY A 94 7.77 15.09 -9.94
N THR A 95 6.53 15.51 -9.73
CA THR A 95 6.05 16.09 -8.49
C THR A 95 5.41 15.04 -7.58
N THR A 96 4.91 15.47 -6.42
CA THR A 96 4.44 14.57 -5.37
C THR A 96 2.94 14.72 -5.11
N PRO A 97 2.07 14.11 -5.94
CA PRO A 97 0.62 14.14 -5.70
C PRO A 97 0.22 13.10 -4.65
N LEU A 98 0.75 13.24 -3.43
CA LEU A 98 0.57 12.27 -2.36
C LEU A 98 -0.90 12.05 -1.98
N TYR A 99 -1.64 13.14 -1.79
CA TYR A 99 -3.05 13.01 -1.36
C TYR A 99 -3.92 12.38 -2.43
N ASP A 100 -3.69 12.70 -3.70
CA ASP A 100 -4.40 12.07 -4.80
C ASP A 100 -4.10 10.56 -4.88
N ALA A 101 -2.85 10.18 -4.68
CA ALA A 101 -2.46 8.78 -4.66
C ALA A 101 -3.11 8.05 -3.49
N MET A 102 -3.10 8.63 -2.31
CA MET A 102 -3.76 8.06 -1.14
C MET A 102 -5.27 7.95 -1.36
N GLY A 103 -5.90 9.02 -1.81
CA GLY A 103 -7.35 9.04 -2.00
C GLY A 103 -7.82 8.00 -3.00
N SER A 104 -7.22 7.96 -4.16
CA SER A 104 -7.63 7.03 -5.23
C SER A 104 -7.42 5.56 -4.84
N THR A 105 -6.28 5.25 -4.22
CA THR A 105 -5.98 3.88 -3.81
C THR A 105 -6.83 3.42 -2.64
N LEU A 106 -7.13 4.30 -1.69
CA LEU A 106 -7.99 3.97 -0.55
C LEU A 106 -9.43 3.72 -1.00
N VAL A 107 -9.94 4.52 -1.93
CA VAL A 107 -11.28 4.28 -2.50
C VAL A 107 -11.33 2.91 -3.20
N ASP A 108 -10.32 2.60 -4.00
CA ASP A 108 -10.22 1.35 -4.72
C ASP A 108 -10.12 0.15 -3.75
N LEU A 109 -9.25 0.24 -2.76
CA LEU A 109 -9.08 -0.82 -1.77
C LEU A 109 -10.33 -1.03 -0.92
N LYS A 110 -11.02 0.04 -0.59
CA LYS A 110 -12.25 -0.03 0.17
C LYS A 110 -13.32 -0.86 -0.54
N VAL A 111 -13.42 -0.74 -1.86
CA VAL A 111 -14.34 -1.55 -2.67
C VAL A 111 -13.99 -3.03 -2.55
N THR A 112 -12.71 -3.36 -2.66
CA THR A 112 -12.22 -4.74 -2.55
C THR A 112 -12.54 -5.32 -1.15
N VAL A 113 -12.20 -4.58 -0.10
CA VAL A 113 -12.41 -5.02 1.28
C VAL A 113 -13.90 -5.23 1.58
N LYS A 114 -14.77 -4.34 1.10
CA LYS A 114 -16.20 -4.45 1.32
C LYS A 114 -16.85 -5.63 0.60
N SER A 115 -16.20 -6.18 -0.41
CA SER A 115 -16.72 -7.35 -1.13
C SER A 115 -16.56 -8.65 -0.35
N GLU A 116 -15.83 -8.63 0.76
CA GLU A 116 -15.58 -9.80 1.59
C GLU A 116 -16.14 -9.63 2.99
N GLU A 117 -16.55 -10.74 3.59
CA GLU A 117 -17.15 -10.73 4.91
C GLU A 117 -16.14 -10.39 6.00
N LEU A 118 -14.93 -10.97 5.92
CA LEU A 118 -13.85 -10.70 6.87
C LEU A 118 -12.62 -10.20 6.10
N ALA A 119 -12.47 -8.89 6.03
CA ALA A 119 -11.31 -8.30 5.37
C ALA A 119 -10.98 -6.93 5.97
N ILE A 120 -9.71 -6.61 6.01
CA ILE A 120 -9.23 -5.29 6.42
C ILE A 120 -8.11 -4.81 5.50
N GLY A 121 -7.88 -3.52 5.50
CA GLY A 121 -6.74 -2.91 4.83
C GLY A 121 -5.59 -2.65 5.79
N ASN A 122 -4.39 -2.85 5.31
CA ASN A 122 -3.15 -2.50 6.01
C ASN A 122 -2.31 -1.67 5.04
N VAL A 123 -2.19 -0.37 5.31
CA VAL A 123 -1.64 0.60 4.37
C VAL A 123 -0.30 1.12 4.86
N THR A 124 0.72 1.04 4.01
CA THR A 124 2.05 1.56 4.28
C THR A 124 2.38 2.61 3.22
N ILE A 125 2.72 3.80 3.64
CA ILE A 125 3.09 4.89 2.74
C ILE A 125 4.59 5.14 2.89
N ILE A 126 5.33 5.05 1.80
CA ILE A 126 6.78 5.29 1.76
C ILE A 126 7.01 6.57 0.95
N THR A 127 7.48 7.62 1.62
CA THR A 127 7.62 8.95 1.03
C THR A 127 8.68 9.75 1.77
N ASP A 128 9.22 10.78 1.12
CA ASP A 128 10.04 11.79 1.79
C ASP A 128 9.17 12.93 2.39
N GLY A 129 7.86 12.83 2.22
CA GLY A 129 6.90 13.58 3.02
C GLY A 129 6.30 14.85 2.47
N MET A 130 6.74 15.35 1.33
CA MET A 130 6.29 16.66 0.87
C MET A 130 5.27 16.58 -0.26
N GLU A 131 4.01 16.69 0.10
CA GLU A 131 2.90 16.81 -0.86
C GLU A 131 2.98 18.17 -1.56
N ASN A 132 2.84 18.20 -2.88
CA ASN A 132 2.93 19.48 -3.60
C ASN A 132 2.09 19.61 -4.87
N SER A 133 1.30 18.61 -5.25
CA SER A 133 0.60 18.69 -6.54
C SER A 133 -0.75 18.00 -6.61
N SER A 134 -1.31 17.57 -5.49
CA SER A 134 -2.64 16.96 -5.49
C SER A 134 -3.72 17.96 -5.89
N LYS A 135 -4.70 17.48 -6.67
CA LYS A 135 -5.77 18.32 -7.20
C LYS A 135 -7.17 17.88 -6.74
N GLN A 136 -7.34 16.59 -6.46
CA GLN A 136 -8.65 16.02 -6.13
C GLN A 136 -8.86 15.82 -4.64
N TYR A 137 -7.79 15.63 -3.89
CA TYR A 137 -7.85 15.35 -2.45
C TYR A 137 -7.05 16.35 -1.66
N SER A 138 -7.64 16.86 -0.59
CA SER A 138 -6.98 17.73 0.38
C SER A 138 -6.51 16.92 1.57
N ILE A 139 -5.64 17.50 2.40
CA ILE A 139 -5.19 16.88 3.64
C ILE A 139 -6.38 16.61 4.58
N GLU A 140 -7.37 17.51 4.62
CA GLU A 140 -8.54 17.35 5.47
C GLU A 140 -9.38 16.17 5.04
N LYS A 141 -9.57 16.00 3.74
CA LYS A 141 -10.32 14.87 3.18
C LYS A 141 -9.61 13.55 3.45
N ILE A 142 -8.30 13.50 3.23
CA ILE A 142 -7.50 12.30 3.49
C ILE A 142 -7.52 11.95 4.97
N THR A 143 -7.38 12.92 5.85
CA THR A 143 -7.41 12.70 7.30
C THR A 143 -8.74 12.07 7.72
N ARG A 144 -9.86 12.58 7.20
CA ARG A 144 -11.18 12.01 7.49
C ARG A 144 -11.30 10.57 6.98
N MET A 145 -10.78 10.30 5.80
CA MET A 145 -10.80 8.94 5.23
C MET A 145 -10.00 7.97 6.10
N ILE A 146 -8.80 8.36 6.50
CA ILE A 146 -7.93 7.52 7.34
C ILE A 146 -8.60 7.26 8.69
N ASP A 147 -9.12 8.30 9.34
CA ASP A 147 -9.77 8.16 10.64
C ASP A 147 -10.96 7.20 10.57
N ALA A 148 -11.79 7.32 9.55
CA ALA A 148 -12.93 6.44 9.36
C ALA A 148 -12.50 4.99 9.13
N LEU A 149 -11.45 4.76 8.37
CA LEU A 149 -10.95 3.41 8.10
C LEU A 149 -10.29 2.79 9.33
N LYS A 150 -9.58 3.59 10.13
CA LYS A 150 -9.01 3.12 11.40
C LYS A 150 -10.10 2.65 12.36
N GLU A 151 -11.23 3.31 12.39
CA GLU A 151 -12.35 2.92 13.25
C GLU A 151 -12.89 1.53 12.90
N ILE A 152 -12.76 1.10 11.67
CA ILE A 152 -13.19 -0.24 11.24
C ILE A 152 -12.03 -1.24 11.14
N GLY A 153 -10.90 -0.92 11.77
CA GLY A 153 -9.80 -1.87 11.96
C GLY A 153 -8.65 -1.79 11.00
N TRP A 154 -8.65 -0.84 10.07
CA TRP A 154 -7.51 -0.67 9.17
C TRP A 154 -6.31 -0.09 9.90
N ASN A 155 -5.11 -0.45 9.44
CA ASN A 155 -3.85 0.06 9.96
C ASN A 155 -3.15 0.92 8.93
N PHE A 156 -2.51 1.98 9.41
CA PHE A 156 -1.76 2.92 8.56
C PHE A 156 -0.38 3.15 9.15
N SER A 157 0.64 3.07 8.30
CA SER A 157 2.03 3.33 8.66
C SER A 157 2.67 4.25 7.64
N PHE A 158 3.48 5.19 8.13
CA PHE A 158 4.27 6.07 7.28
C PHE A 158 5.73 5.76 7.52
N ILE A 159 6.46 5.51 6.44
CA ILE A 159 7.89 5.24 6.49
C ILE A 159 8.59 6.37 5.75
N GLY A 160 9.48 7.07 6.47
CA GLY A 160 10.34 8.07 5.86
C GLY A 160 11.41 7.39 5.01
N ALA A 161 11.68 7.94 3.86
CA ALA A 161 12.66 7.38 2.95
C ALA A 161 14.11 7.75 3.30
N ASN A 162 14.31 8.65 4.24
CA ASN A 162 15.65 9.14 4.65
C ASN A 162 16.32 8.20 5.63
#